data_dddaf63b46eee34a44932c7c45f2725b
#
_entry.id   dddaf63b46eee34a44932c7c45f2725b
#
_cell.length_a   1.000
_cell.length_b   1.000
_cell.length_c   1.000
_cell.angle_alpha   90.00
_cell.angle_beta   90.00
_cell.angle_gamma   90.00
#
_symmetry.space_group_name_H-M   'P 1'
#
loop_
_entity.id
_entity.type
_entity.pdbx_description
1 polymer ?
#
loop_
_entity_poly.entity_id
_entity_poly.type
_entity_poly.pdbx_seq_one_letter_code
_entity_poly.pdbx_strand_id
1 'polypeptide(L)'
;DFSFSGLKTAMLRQVESLRAQSDALPLEDLAASFEQVVVDVLVERSLRCCLDRGLYTLVMVGGVAANVRLRGQMERHGRERGVSVHLAPLAYCTDNAAMVGAAALGRLQSGWGSSSIRLGVSARWPLEGGGDLYAQDPQF
;
A
#
# COMPACT_ATOMS: atom_id res chain seq x y z
N ASP A 1 -4.61 -11.41 4.86
CA ASP A 1 -5.14 -10.05 5.08
C ASP A 1 -4.25 -9.27 6.03
N PHE A 2 -4.21 -7.93 5.86
CA PHE A 2 -3.54 -7.00 6.74
C PHE A 2 -4.58 -6.30 7.63
N SER A 3 -4.28 -6.16 8.92
CA SER A 3 -5.10 -5.37 9.83
C SER A 3 -4.20 -4.65 10.83
N PHE A 4 -4.38 -3.35 10.92
CA PHE A 4 -3.68 -2.47 11.87
C PHE A 4 -4.66 -1.78 12.83
N SER A 5 -5.93 -2.23 12.88
CA SER A 5 -6.98 -1.60 13.68
C SER A 5 -6.64 -1.55 15.18
N GLY A 6 -5.98 -2.57 15.71
CA GLY A 6 -5.55 -2.62 17.11
C GLY A 6 -4.26 -1.86 17.41
N LEU A 7 -3.40 -1.62 16.41
CA LEU A 7 -2.08 -1.03 16.60
C LEU A 7 -2.15 0.42 17.09
N LYS A 8 -3.04 1.22 16.50
CA LYS A 8 -3.28 2.62 16.92
C LYS A 8 -3.72 2.69 18.38
N THR A 9 -4.63 1.82 18.79
CA THR A 9 -5.14 1.76 20.19
C THR A 9 -4.05 1.30 21.15
N ALA A 10 -3.23 0.32 20.75
CA ALA A 10 -2.11 -0.14 21.56
C ALA A 10 -1.07 0.98 21.77
N MET A 11 -0.74 1.72 20.71
CA MET A 11 0.16 2.87 20.81
C MET A 11 -0.41 3.96 21.72
N LEU A 12 -1.70 4.27 21.61
CA LEU A 12 -2.35 5.26 22.47
C LEU A 12 -2.22 4.87 23.94
N ARG A 13 -2.53 3.63 24.29
CA ARG A 13 -2.39 3.12 25.66
C ARG A 13 -0.95 3.18 26.16
N GLN A 14 0.01 2.88 25.31
CA GLN A 14 1.44 2.98 25.64
C GLN A 14 1.85 4.42 25.95
N VAL A 15 1.39 5.37 25.12
CA VAL A 15 1.64 6.81 25.33
C VAL A 15 0.99 7.28 26.65
N GLU A 16 -0.25 6.89 26.93
CA GLU A 16 -0.94 7.24 28.18
C GLU A 16 -0.21 6.68 29.40
N SER A 17 0.24 5.43 29.33
CA SER A 17 1.03 4.79 30.41
C SER A 17 2.35 5.50 30.69
N LEU A 18 3.07 5.91 29.65
CA LEU A 18 4.33 6.64 29.77
C LEU A 18 4.10 8.05 30.33
N ARG A 19 3.05 8.75 29.90
CA ARG A 19 2.69 10.06 30.44
C ARG A 19 2.36 10.03 31.93
N ALA A 20 1.77 8.94 32.41
CA ALA A 20 1.52 8.77 33.84
C ALA A 20 2.80 8.58 34.69
N GLN A 21 3.92 8.22 34.05
CA GLN A 21 5.21 7.95 34.70
C GLN A 21 6.21 9.09 34.55
N SER A 22 6.09 9.88 33.50
CA SER A 22 7.05 10.98 33.18
C SER A 22 6.39 12.03 32.30
N ASP A 23 6.75 13.29 32.54
CA ASP A 23 6.34 14.40 31.67
C ASP A 23 7.04 14.38 30.29
N ALA A 24 8.20 13.72 30.18
CA ALA A 24 8.93 13.59 28.94
C ALA A 24 8.61 12.25 28.25
N LEU A 25 8.07 12.32 27.04
CA LEU A 25 7.82 11.15 26.21
C LEU A 25 9.01 10.86 25.28
N PRO A 26 9.45 9.61 25.19
CA PRO A 26 10.47 9.19 24.22
C PRO A 26 9.85 9.08 22.82
N LEU A 27 9.52 10.21 22.19
CA LEU A 27 8.76 10.25 20.94
C LEU A 27 9.47 9.54 19.79
N GLU A 28 10.78 9.67 19.71
CA GLU A 28 11.60 9.04 18.67
C GLU A 28 11.57 7.52 18.80
N ASP A 29 11.70 6.99 20.00
CA ASP A 29 11.63 5.54 20.26
C ASP A 29 10.24 4.98 20.02
N LEU A 30 9.21 5.73 20.41
CA LEU A 30 7.82 5.35 20.13
C LEU A 30 7.53 5.31 18.64
N ALA A 31 7.98 6.33 17.89
CA ALA A 31 7.82 6.38 16.44
C ALA A 31 8.59 5.24 15.76
N ALA A 32 9.84 5.00 16.16
CA ALA A 32 10.65 3.91 15.62
C ALA A 32 10.04 2.53 15.91
N SER A 33 9.53 2.32 17.12
CA SER A 33 8.86 1.07 17.50
C SER A 33 7.57 0.85 16.71
N PHE A 34 6.78 1.91 16.53
CA PHE A 34 5.55 1.83 15.73
C PHE A 34 5.84 1.50 14.27
N GLU A 35 6.80 2.19 13.67
CA GLU A 35 7.26 1.93 12.31
C GLU A 35 7.75 0.50 12.16
N GLN A 36 8.58 0.02 13.11
CA GLN A 36 9.11 -1.35 13.06
C GLN A 36 8.01 -2.39 13.04
N VAL A 37 7.00 -2.28 13.90
CA VAL A 37 5.88 -3.24 13.93
C VAL A 37 5.12 -3.27 12.60
N VAL A 38 4.87 -2.10 12.00
CA VAL A 38 4.20 -2.01 10.69
C VAL A 38 5.04 -2.68 9.61
N VAL A 39 6.33 -2.35 9.57
CA VAL A 39 7.27 -2.89 8.59
C VAL A 39 7.37 -4.42 8.70
N ASP A 40 7.53 -4.94 9.92
CA ASP A 40 7.64 -6.39 10.16
C ASP A 40 6.40 -7.15 9.67
N VAL A 41 5.21 -6.63 9.98
CA VAL A 41 3.96 -7.25 9.53
C VAL A 41 3.83 -7.22 8.01
N LEU A 42 4.17 -6.09 7.37
CA LEU A 42 4.09 -5.97 5.92
C LEU A 42 5.08 -6.89 5.22
N VAL A 43 6.33 -6.93 5.67
CA VAL A 43 7.39 -7.76 5.08
C VAL A 43 7.05 -9.25 5.24
N GLU A 44 6.79 -9.68 6.48
CA GLU A 44 6.56 -11.09 6.76
C GLU A 44 5.35 -11.63 6.02
N ARG A 45 4.21 -10.94 6.09
CA ARG A 45 2.98 -11.40 5.45
C ARG A 45 3.03 -11.39 3.94
N SER A 46 3.67 -10.37 3.34
CA SER A 46 3.80 -10.30 1.88
C SER A 46 4.67 -11.41 1.34
N LEU A 47 5.86 -11.61 1.92
CA LEU A 47 6.78 -12.64 1.48
C LEU A 47 6.25 -14.05 1.74
N ARG A 48 5.62 -14.27 2.89
CA ARG A 48 4.95 -15.53 3.19
C ARG A 48 3.84 -15.82 2.18
N CYS A 49 3.01 -14.82 1.84
CA CYS A 49 1.97 -14.99 0.82
C CYS A 49 2.55 -15.37 -0.54
N CYS A 50 3.68 -14.78 -0.94
CA CYS A 50 4.38 -15.16 -2.16
C CYS A 50 4.78 -16.63 -2.13
N LEU A 51 5.44 -17.07 -1.08
CA LEU A 51 5.91 -18.45 -0.94
C LEU A 51 4.76 -19.46 -0.86
N ASP A 52 3.73 -19.17 -0.08
CA ASP A 52 2.54 -20.02 0.06
C ASP A 52 1.79 -20.19 -1.28
N ARG A 53 1.96 -19.25 -2.21
CA ARG A 53 1.35 -19.27 -3.57
C ARG A 53 2.32 -19.71 -4.66
N GLY A 54 3.56 -20.05 -4.34
CA GLY A 54 4.60 -20.38 -5.32
C GLY A 54 4.99 -19.19 -6.21
N LEU A 55 4.86 -17.96 -5.73
CA LEU A 55 5.22 -16.74 -6.43
C LEU A 55 6.60 -16.26 -5.98
N TYR A 56 7.47 -15.97 -6.93
CA TYR A 56 8.84 -15.56 -6.66
C TYR A 56 9.14 -14.12 -7.11
N THR A 57 8.09 -13.37 -7.43
CA THR A 57 8.19 -11.94 -7.79
C THR A 57 7.16 -11.15 -6.99
N LEU A 58 7.61 -10.09 -6.32
CA LEU A 58 6.79 -9.16 -5.56
C LEU A 58 7.01 -7.74 -6.10
N VAL A 59 5.92 -7.05 -6.40
CA VAL A 59 5.97 -5.63 -6.78
C VAL A 59 5.36 -4.80 -5.64
N MET A 60 6.08 -3.76 -5.20
CA MET A 60 5.62 -2.87 -4.15
C MET A 60 5.45 -1.44 -4.69
N VAL A 61 4.21 -0.93 -4.58
CA VAL A 61 3.79 0.39 -5.10
C VAL A 61 2.93 1.13 -4.07
N GLY A 62 2.62 2.38 -4.33
CA GLY A 62 1.75 3.21 -3.48
C GLY A 62 2.51 4.00 -2.42
N GLY A 63 1.80 4.88 -1.69
CA GLY A 63 2.40 5.84 -0.77
C GLY A 63 3.26 5.21 0.33
N VAL A 64 2.82 4.09 0.91
CA VAL A 64 3.57 3.37 1.95
C VAL A 64 4.87 2.77 1.41
N ALA A 65 4.93 2.47 0.09
CA ALA A 65 6.14 2.00 -0.58
C ALA A 65 7.26 3.06 -0.65
N ALA A 66 7.00 4.31 -0.28
CA ALA A 66 8.02 5.34 -0.13
C ALA A 66 8.80 5.23 1.18
N ASN A 67 8.32 4.45 2.16
CA ASN A 67 9.00 4.27 3.44
C ASN A 67 10.34 3.56 3.23
N VAL A 68 11.43 4.23 3.60
CA VAL A 68 12.81 3.77 3.35
C VAL A 68 13.12 2.46 4.10
N ARG A 69 12.65 2.35 5.35
CA ARG A 69 12.86 1.15 6.17
C ARG A 69 12.14 -0.06 5.58
N LEU A 70 10.87 0.13 5.17
CA LEU A 70 10.09 -0.93 4.52
C LEU A 70 10.77 -1.42 3.24
N ARG A 71 11.26 -0.51 2.39
CA ARG A 71 11.99 -0.83 1.16
C ARG A 71 13.20 -1.70 1.44
N GLY A 72 14.08 -1.26 2.33
CA GLY A 72 15.29 -1.98 2.67
C GLY A 72 15.03 -3.35 3.30
N GLN A 73 14.05 -3.46 4.18
CA GLN A 73 13.65 -4.72 4.80
C GLN A 73 13.04 -5.69 3.77
N MET A 74 12.16 -5.18 2.90
CA MET A 74 11.51 -6.00 1.87
C MET A 74 12.52 -6.57 0.88
N GLU A 75 13.47 -5.76 0.40
CA GLU A 75 14.54 -6.23 -0.49
C GLU A 75 15.46 -7.24 0.19
N ARG A 76 15.85 -6.99 1.45
CA ARG A 76 16.72 -7.89 2.19
C ARG A 76 16.06 -9.25 2.39
N HIS A 77 14.88 -9.27 2.99
CA HIS A 77 14.17 -10.51 3.29
C HIS A 77 13.64 -11.22 2.04
N GLY A 78 13.34 -10.45 0.97
CA GLY A 78 13.03 -11.02 -0.33
C GLY A 78 14.20 -11.84 -0.88
N ARG A 79 15.41 -11.28 -0.90
CA ARG A 79 16.64 -11.99 -1.33
C ARG A 79 16.91 -13.24 -0.49
N GLU A 80 16.79 -13.13 0.83
CA GLU A 80 16.99 -14.27 1.76
C GLU A 80 16.02 -15.43 1.49
N ARG A 81 14.83 -15.12 0.98
CA ARG A 81 13.76 -16.11 0.71
C ARG A 81 13.60 -16.47 -0.77
N GLY A 82 14.48 -15.98 -1.64
CA GLY A 82 14.42 -16.24 -3.08
C GLY A 82 13.28 -15.54 -3.81
N VAL A 83 12.74 -14.45 -3.24
CA VAL A 83 11.70 -13.61 -3.86
C VAL A 83 12.35 -12.36 -4.45
N SER A 84 12.17 -12.15 -5.76
CA SER A 84 12.60 -10.93 -6.45
C SER A 84 11.63 -9.78 -6.12
N VAL A 85 12.15 -8.72 -5.52
CA VAL A 85 11.34 -7.56 -5.11
C VAL A 85 11.58 -6.39 -6.07
N HIS A 86 10.52 -5.88 -6.66
CA HIS A 86 10.52 -4.71 -7.52
C HIS A 86 9.83 -3.54 -6.82
N LEU A 87 10.57 -2.48 -6.60
CA LEU A 87 10.09 -1.27 -5.92
C LEU A 87 9.85 -0.17 -6.93
N ALA A 88 8.66 0.44 -6.90
CA ALA A 88 8.42 1.64 -7.71
C ALA A 88 9.43 2.74 -7.37
N PRO A 89 9.91 3.51 -8.36
CA PRO A 89 10.67 4.74 -8.08
C PRO A 89 9.90 5.67 -7.13
N LEU A 90 10.60 6.34 -6.22
CA LEU A 90 9.97 7.16 -5.18
C LEU A 90 9.02 8.23 -5.75
N ALA A 91 9.38 8.81 -6.91
CA ALA A 91 8.55 9.80 -7.61
C ALA A 91 7.17 9.27 -8.05
N TYR A 92 7.01 7.94 -8.13
CA TYR A 92 5.75 7.30 -8.53
C TYR A 92 5.05 6.56 -7.38
N CYS A 93 5.55 6.68 -6.16
CA CYS A 93 4.92 6.06 -4.99
C CYS A 93 3.69 6.83 -4.49
N THR A 94 3.61 8.13 -4.74
CA THR A 94 2.45 8.98 -4.41
C THR A 94 1.61 9.27 -5.66
N ASP A 95 0.46 9.89 -5.47
CA ASP A 95 -0.44 10.25 -6.57
C ASP A 95 0.28 11.12 -7.61
N ASN A 96 0.20 10.71 -8.87
CA ASN A 96 0.84 11.41 -9.96
C ASN A 96 0.09 11.20 -11.30
N ALA A 97 0.22 12.16 -12.20
CA ALA A 97 -0.46 12.11 -13.49
C ALA A 97 0.03 10.95 -14.40
N ALA A 98 1.29 10.52 -14.24
CA ALA A 98 1.84 9.46 -15.07
C ALA A 98 1.14 8.12 -14.84
N MET A 99 0.78 7.78 -13.58
CA MET A 99 0.06 6.53 -13.29
C MET A 99 -1.36 6.56 -13.87
N VAL A 100 -2.02 7.73 -13.86
CA VAL A 100 -3.35 7.89 -14.46
C VAL A 100 -3.26 7.75 -15.97
N GLY A 101 -2.28 8.41 -16.61
CA GLY A 101 -2.04 8.30 -18.04
C GLY A 101 -1.70 6.88 -18.49
N ALA A 102 -0.87 6.16 -17.73
CA ALA A 102 -0.54 4.77 -18.00
C ALA A 102 -1.77 3.85 -17.92
N ALA A 103 -2.60 4.02 -16.90
CA ALA A 103 -3.85 3.28 -16.76
C ALA A 103 -4.83 3.58 -17.92
N ALA A 104 -4.98 4.83 -18.29
CA ALA A 104 -5.81 5.24 -19.42
C ALA A 104 -5.31 4.67 -20.75
N LEU A 105 -4.00 4.72 -21.00
CA LEU A 105 -3.39 4.17 -22.21
C LEU A 105 -3.65 2.66 -22.34
N GLY A 106 -3.42 1.89 -21.27
CA GLY A 106 -3.67 0.45 -21.28
C GLY A 106 -5.14 0.12 -21.59
N ARG A 107 -6.06 0.93 -21.14
CA ARG A 107 -7.49 0.77 -21.41
C ARG A 107 -7.85 1.09 -22.86
N LEU A 108 -7.35 2.20 -23.39
CA LEU A 108 -7.54 2.57 -24.78
C LEU A 108 -7.00 1.49 -25.71
N GLN A 109 -5.82 0.93 -25.41
CA GLN A 109 -5.23 -0.18 -26.17
C GLN A 109 -6.06 -1.47 -26.09
N SER A 110 -6.81 -1.68 -25.01
CA SER A 110 -7.72 -2.81 -24.84
C SER A 110 -9.10 -2.59 -25.48
N GLY A 111 -9.28 -1.51 -26.24
CA GLY A 111 -10.52 -1.21 -26.95
C GLY A 111 -11.60 -0.52 -26.10
N TRP A 112 -11.24 -0.04 -24.91
CA TRP A 112 -12.18 0.75 -24.11
C TRP A 112 -12.31 2.16 -24.71
N GLY A 113 -13.56 2.56 -24.95
CA GLY A 113 -13.87 3.91 -25.44
C GLY A 113 -13.65 5.00 -24.40
N SER A 114 -13.88 6.24 -24.81
CA SER A 114 -13.91 7.38 -23.89
C SER A 114 -15.17 7.34 -23.01
N SER A 115 -15.02 7.70 -21.74
CA SER A 115 -16.16 7.85 -20.85
C SER A 115 -16.99 9.11 -21.21
N SER A 116 -18.28 9.12 -20.84
CA SER A 116 -19.13 10.29 -20.94
C SER A 116 -18.58 11.46 -20.14
N ILE A 117 -18.71 12.68 -20.66
CA ILE A 117 -18.40 13.90 -19.91
C ILE A 117 -19.31 14.11 -18.68
N ARG A 118 -20.41 13.34 -18.58
CA ARG A 118 -21.33 13.31 -17.43
C ARG A 118 -20.92 12.30 -16.36
N LEU A 119 -19.72 11.73 -16.47
CA LEU A 119 -19.19 10.80 -15.49
C LEU A 119 -19.23 11.41 -14.09
N GLY A 120 -19.89 10.74 -13.15
CA GLY A 120 -19.90 11.12 -11.74
C GLY A 120 -18.60 10.77 -11.04
N VAL A 121 -18.35 11.40 -9.91
CA VAL A 121 -17.24 11.07 -9.01
C VAL A 121 -17.76 10.41 -7.74
N SER A 122 -17.09 9.38 -7.28
CA SER A 122 -17.38 8.74 -5.98
C SER A 122 -16.11 8.66 -5.15
N ALA A 123 -16.19 9.13 -3.90
CA ALA A 123 -15.08 9.05 -2.97
C ALA A 123 -14.83 7.63 -2.44
N ARG A 124 -15.81 6.75 -2.56
CA ARG A 124 -15.72 5.34 -2.16
C ARG A 124 -16.37 4.48 -3.24
N TRP A 125 -15.57 3.58 -3.80
CA TRP A 125 -16.06 2.62 -4.76
C TRP A 125 -15.78 1.20 -4.25
N PRO A 126 -16.77 0.30 -4.19
CA PRO A 126 -16.55 -1.09 -3.81
C PRO A 126 -15.60 -1.77 -4.82
N LEU A 127 -14.69 -2.58 -4.33
CA LEU A 127 -13.72 -3.26 -5.20
C LEU A 127 -14.44 -4.23 -6.17
N GLU A 128 -15.49 -4.88 -5.69
CA GLU A 128 -16.33 -5.78 -6.47
C GLU A 128 -17.06 -5.07 -7.61
N GLY A 129 -17.42 -3.79 -7.40
CA GLY A 129 -18.06 -2.94 -8.41
C GLY A 129 -17.08 -2.24 -9.35
N GLY A 130 -15.78 -2.47 -9.20
CA GLY A 130 -14.77 -1.83 -10.06
C GLY A 130 -14.90 -2.18 -11.54
N GLY A 131 -15.44 -3.37 -11.86
CA GLY A 131 -15.77 -3.78 -13.24
C GLY A 131 -16.99 -3.06 -13.82
N ASP A 132 -17.96 -2.76 -12.96
CA ASP A 132 -19.25 -2.17 -13.39
C ASP A 132 -19.13 -0.69 -13.78
N LEU A 133 -18.11 0.01 -13.24
CA LEU A 133 -17.73 1.37 -13.68
C LEU A 133 -17.54 1.46 -15.19
N TYR A 134 -17.23 0.34 -15.79
CA TYR A 134 -16.83 0.23 -17.18
C TYR A 134 -17.89 -0.47 -18.03
N ALA A 135 -18.84 -1.14 -17.40
CA ALA A 135 -19.94 -1.81 -18.05
C ALA A 135 -21.14 -0.87 -18.33
N GLN A 136 -21.20 0.28 -17.67
CA GLN A 136 -22.35 1.17 -17.68
C GLN A 136 -22.31 2.30 -18.72
N ASP A 137 -21.36 2.31 -19.65
CA ASP A 137 -21.37 3.29 -20.74
C ASP A 137 -21.41 2.60 -22.12
N PRO A 138 -22.55 2.00 -22.52
CA PRO A 138 -22.65 1.31 -23.80
C PRO A 138 -23.23 2.17 -24.93
N GLN A 139 -23.31 3.50 -24.80
CA GLN A 139 -24.01 4.29 -25.81
C GLN A 139 -23.26 5.58 -26.16
N PHE A 140 -22.38 5.47 -27.15
CA PHE A 140 -22.19 6.47 -28.20
C PHE A 140 -22.20 5.81 -29.55
#